data_6f8748ce477f063cf398250a87ea2625
#
_entry.id   6f8748ce477f063cf398250a87ea2625
#
_cell.length_a   1.000
_cell.length_b   1.000
_cell.length_c   1.000
_cell.angle_alpha   90.00
_cell.angle_beta   90.00
_cell.angle_gamma   90.00
#
_symmetry.space_group_name_H-M   'P 1'
#
loop_
_entity.id
_entity.type
_entity.pdbx_description
1 polymer ?
#
loop_
_entity_poly.entity_id
_entity_poly.type
_entity_poly.pdbx_seq_one_letter_code
_entity_poly.pdbx_strand_id
1 'polypeptide(L)' 'MVKNNFEVDVKVKCIEADMTQAKLGEEFGTTGQYVNRLIKKGDSIVNKTFVQMLEVLGYDIQLTYVKRDDK' A
#
# COMPACT_ATOMS: atom_id res chain seq x y z
N MET A 1 13.02 -3.74 -7.47
CA MET A 1 12.16 -4.02 -6.31
C MET A 1 11.38 -2.77 -5.94
N VAL A 2 10.33 -2.91 -5.16
CA VAL A 2 9.60 -1.76 -4.61
C VAL A 2 10.23 -1.41 -3.27
N LYS A 3 10.60 -0.16 -3.10
CA LYS A 3 11.33 0.28 -1.91
C LYS A 3 10.43 0.60 -0.72
N ASN A 4 9.13 0.77 -0.97
CA ASN A 4 8.19 1.13 0.09
C ASN A 4 7.97 -0.02 1.07
N ASN A 5 7.76 0.35 2.32
CA ASN A 5 7.23 -0.56 3.33
C ASN A 5 5.74 -0.30 3.43
N PHE A 6 4.93 -1.15 2.78
CA PHE A 6 3.49 -0.92 2.68
C PHE A 6 2.80 -0.95 4.04
N GLU A 7 3.28 -1.78 4.95
CA GLU A 7 2.70 -1.84 6.29
C GLU A 7 2.85 -0.51 7.01
N VAL A 8 4.06 0.06 6.98
CA VAL A 8 4.31 1.37 7.58
C VAL A 8 3.52 2.45 6.87
N ASP A 9 3.52 2.43 5.53
CA ASP A 9 2.85 3.45 4.74
C ASP A 9 1.36 3.52 5.07
N VAL A 10 0.68 2.37 5.10
CA VAL A 10 -0.76 2.32 5.38
C VAL A 10 -1.04 2.72 6.81
N LYS A 11 -0.23 2.25 7.76
CA LYS A 11 -0.44 2.61 9.18
C LYS A 11 -0.28 4.10 9.40
N VAL A 12 0.73 4.72 8.79
CA VAL A 12 0.93 6.17 8.91
C VAL A 12 -0.25 6.91 8.29
N LYS A 13 -0.71 6.50 7.12
CA LYS A 13 -1.85 7.16 6.47
C LYS A 13 -3.15 6.97 7.24
N CYS A 14 -3.34 5.83 7.89
CA CYS A 14 -4.49 5.63 8.76
C CYS A 14 -4.45 6.59 9.94
N ILE A 15 -3.29 6.76 10.57
CA ILE A 15 -3.14 7.70 11.68
C ILE A 15 -3.46 9.12 11.23
N GLU A 16 -2.94 9.53 10.08
CA GLU A 16 -3.18 10.86 9.53
C GLU A 16 -4.65 11.10 9.22
N ALA A 17 -5.36 10.04 8.81
CA ALA A 17 -6.78 10.11 8.49
C ALA A 17 -7.69 9.87 9.72
N ASP A 18 -7.09 9.65 10.88
CA ASP A 18 -7.82 9.32 12.11
C ASP A 18 -8.72 8.10 11.90
N MET A 19 -8.14 7.05 11.32
CA MET A 19 -8.87 5.85 10.93
C MET A 19 -8.11 4.61 11.39
N THR A 20 -8.84 3.58 11.84
CA THR A 20 -8.23 2.29 12.16
C THR A 20 -8.15 1.40 10.93
N GLN A 21 -7.34 0.35 11.01
CA GLN A 21 -7.30 -0.64 9.93
C GLN A 21 -8.64 -1.37 9.78
N ALA A 22 -9.34 -1.59 10.89
CA ALA A 22 -10.67 -2.19 10.85
C ALA A 22 -11.64 -1.32 10.05
N LYS A 23 -11.63 -0.02 10.31
CA LYS A 23 -12.48 0.92 9.59
C LYS A 23 -12.10 0.98 8.13
N LEU A 24 -10.81 0.99 7.84
CA LEU A 24 -10.34 0.97 6.45
C LEU A 24 -10.86 -0.27 5.72
N GLY A 25 -10.77 -1.44 6.38
CA GLY A 25 -11.30 -2.66 5.79
C GLY A 25 -12.79 -2.58 5.51
N GLU A 26 -13.57 -2.03 6.46
CA GLU A 26 -15.01 -1.85 6.27
C GLU A 26 -15.33 -0.99 5.03
N GLU A 27 -14.53 0.06 4.81
CA GLU A 27 -14.80 1.01 3.74
C GLU A 27 -14.74 0.37 2.35
N PHE A 28 -13.98 -0.70 2.19
CA PHE A 28 -13.99 -1.40 0.90
C PHE A 28 -14.45 -2.86 1.04
N GLY A 29 -15.28 -3.12 2.04
CA GLY A 29 -16.04 -4.38 2.12
C GLY A 29 -15.26 -5.58 2.65
N THR A 30 -14.27 -5.35 3.51
CA THR A 30 -13.47 -6.44 4.06
C THR A 30 -13.21 -6.21 5.55
N THR A 31 -12.13 -6.74 6.09
CA THR A 31 -11.81 -6.66 7.51
C THR A 31 -10.42 -6.08 7.71
N GLY A 32 -10.17 -5.60 8.94
CA GLY A 32 -8.84 -5.12 9.31
C GLY A 32 -7.78 -6.20 9.21
N GLN A 33 -8.16 -7.44 9.52
CA GLN A 33 -7.24 -8.58 9.41
C GLN A 33 -6.81 -8.80 7.96
N TYR A 34 -7.74 -8.67 7.02
CA TYR A 34 -7.44 -8.82 5.61
C TYR A 34 -6.50 -7.71 5.14
N VAL A 35 -6.79 -6.47 5.52
CA VAL A 35 -5.92 -5.32 5.22
C VAL A 35 -4.51 -5.56 5.74
N ASN A 36 -4.40 -5.96 7.01
CA ASN A 36 -3.11 -6.21 7.64
C ASN A 36 -2.32 -7.29 6.89
N ARG A 37 -2.99 -8.35 6.47
CA ARG A 37 -2.35 -9.44 5.72
C ARG A 37 -1.84 -8.96 4.36
N LEU A 38 -2.64 -8.16 3.66
CA LEU A 38 -2.25 -7.64 2.35
C LEU A 38 -1.00 -6.76 2.44
N ILE A 39 -0.99 -5.83 3.40
CA ILE A 39 0.12 -4.88 3.51
C ILE A 39 1.39 -5.53 4.03
N LYS A 40 1.28 -6.61 4.80
CA LYS A 40 2.45 -7.35 5.26
C LYS A 40 3.10 -8.14 4.14
N LYS A 41 2.29 -8.78 3.31
CA LYS A 41 2.80 -9.54 2.16
C LYS A 41 3.38 -8.64 1.09
N GLY A 42 2.62 -7.62 0.71
CA GLY A 42 3.03 -6.66 -0.32
C GLY A 42 3.06 -7.18 -1.74
N ASP A 43 3.00 -8.48 -1.95
CA ASP A 43 3.21 -9.10 -3.26
C ASP A 43 2.16 -8.72 -4.28
N SER A 44 0.92 -8.49 -3.84
CA SER A 44 -0.20 -8.21 -4.73
C SER A 44 -0.50 -6.71 -4.85
N ILE A 45 0.27 -5.87 -4.20
CA ILE A 45 0.01 -4.42 -4.20
C ILE A 45 0.50 -3.78 -5.50
N VAL A 46 1.66 -4.19 -5.96
CA VAL A 46 2.21 -3.73 -7.24
C VAL A 46 2.41 -4.94 -8.13
N ASN A 47 2.08 -4.80 -9.41
CA ASN A 47 2.19 -5.90 -10.37
C ASN A 47 3.64 -6.39 -10.42
N LYS A 48 3.82 -7.67 -10.13
CA LYS A 48 5.15 -8.27 -10.05
C LYS A 48 5.87 -8.24 -11.38
N THR A 49 5.15 -8.46 -12.46
CA THR A 49 5.74 -8.44 -13.81
C THR A 49 6.27 -7.06 -14.14
N PHE A 50 5.52 -6.01 -13.79
CA PHE A 50 5.96 -4.64 -14.00
C PHE A 50 7.23 -4.34 -13.20
N VAL A 51 7.28 -4.79 -11.94
CA VAL A 51 8.48 -4.62 -11.11
C VAL A 51 9.67 -5.28 -11.78
N GLN A 52 9.51 -6.50 -12.30
CA GLN A 52 10.59 -7.21 -12.98
C GLN A 52 11.05 -6.49 -14.24
N MET A 53 10.12 -5.91 -14.99
CA MET A 53 10.47 -5.12 -16.17
C MET A 53 11.38 -3.96 -15.80
N LEU A 54 11.03 -3.24 -14.75
CA LEU A 54 11.83 -2.09 -14.30
C LEU A 54 13.20 -2.53 -13.81
N GLU A 55 13.27 -3.67 -13.13
CA GLU A 55 14.54 -4.20 -12.64
C GLU A 55 15.48 -4.54 -13.79
N VAL A 56 14.96 -5.13 -14.85
CA VAL A 56 15.76 -5.43 -16.05
C VAL A 56 16.30 -4.16 -16.66
N LEU A 57 15.52 -3.08 -16.61
CA LEU A 57 15.94 -1.78 -17.13
C LEU A 57 16.87 -1.02 -16.19
N GLY A 58 17.09 -1.54 -14.99
CA GLY A 58 17.98 -0.94 -14.02
C GLY A 58 17.32 -0.01 -13.01
N TYR A 59 16.02 -0.18 -12.77
CA TYR A 59 15.27 0.70 -11.86
C TYR A 59 14.61 -0.08 -10.74
N ASP A 60 14.58 0.54 -9.57
CA ASP A 60 13.68 0.15 -8.50
C ASP A 60 12.48 1.09 -8.53
N ILE A 61 11.41 0.70 -7.81
CA ILE A 61 10.17 1.48 -7.79
C ILE A 61 10.00 2.10 -6.40
N GLN A 62 9.62 3.37 -6.37
CA GLN A 62 9.26 4.06 -5.14
C GLN A 62 7.92 4.74 -5.36
N LEU A 63 6.91 4.34 -4.56
CA LEU A 63 5.58 4.90 -4.64
C LEU A 63 5.48 6.14 -3.77
N THR A 64 4.80 7.16 -4.28
CA THR A 64 4.54 8.39 -3.55
C THR A 64 3.03 8.58 -3.46
N TYR A 65 2.56 8.98 -2.27
CA TYR A 65 1.14 9.16 -2.02
C TYR A 65 0.82 10.65 -1.97
N VAL A 66 -0.10 11.08 -2.83
CA VAL A 66 -0.47 12.48 -2.96
C VAL A 66 -1.89 12.65 -2.43
N LYS A 67 -2.07 13.59 -1.49
CA LYS A 67 -3.37 13.84 -0.90
C LYS A 67 -4.33 14.34 -1.96
N ARG A 68 -5.57 13.83 -1.92
CA ARG A 68 -6.59 14.21 -2.90
C ARG A 68 -7.11 15.61 -2.58
N ASP A 69 -7.30 16.39 -3.63
CA ASP A 69 -7.72 17.79 -3.46
C ASP A 69 -9.18 17.94 -3.03
N ASP A 70 -10.01 16.97 -3.40
CA ASP A 70 -11.45 17.03 -3.15
C ASP A 70 -11.86 16.40 -1.83
N LYS A 71 -10.93 16.26 -0.90
CA LYS A 71 -11.19 15.64 0.39
C LYS A 71 -10.71 16.50 1.56
#